data_83fcc983e4b64bc9f438df484861125f
#
_entry.id   83fcc983e4b64bc9f438df484861125f
#
_cell.length_a   1.000
_cell.length_b   1.000
_cell.length_c   1.000
_cell.angle_alpha   90.00
_cell.angle_beta   90.00
_cell.angle_gamma   90.00
#
_symmetry.space_group_name_H-M   'P 1'
#
loop_
_entity.id
_entity.type
_entity.pdbx_description
1 polymer ?
#
loop_
_entity_poly.entity_id
_entity_poly.type
_entity_poly.pdbx_seq_one_letter_code
_entity_poly.pdbx_strand_id
1 'polypeptide(L)'
;MEIKIPEIEARTILLTYEGSNNQLLDWKRKIDEVKNFKLTRPQSEYVMKYYELSPKVARKYINLVSTFGEKIMEERLLPVPPEKIWCEKLLCESDKAFHIWGKVLDSDQMSAMWLPKSAIVQEEKKLNRVIDYSPYDNRPPMEHQKVAIEKLLANNKFILADDMGLGKTTAAVIASMESGVKKVLIVCPASLKINWDREIKNYTDRKVLIVEGRKWGSTFDYYIINYDILKNYHTTEKSEDSDDYKLLVNEKFDLAIVDEAHYVSNSTANRTRLLNDVLETIPQVWLLTGTPMTSRPINYFNLLKIVDSPLALNWQAYVRRYCKGYQFTVGNRKVWNTSGASNLDELRERTKSYVLRRMKTDILDLPEKIVTPVFVELTSRMYDEELEEFTRISNDKKDNETISVTLNRLMKIRQLIAYEKIPYTCEIIDKCLDQGKKVIVFTNFTMSLDMLHEKYKKNSVILNGSMSKEKKQESVDRFQNEDKVKIFISNIVAGGIGITLTAGEVVIMNDLSFVPAHHSQAEDRAYRYGQQNSVLVYYPVFENTVEKIIYNILQKKKGIIDQVMGDGEYSESFSKDLLKSLL
;
A
#
# COMPACT_ATOMS: atom_id res chain seq x y z
N MET A 1 27.64 -31.04 -18.84
CA MET A 1 27.22 -31.68 -20.10
C MET A 1 25.98 -30.93 -20.59
N GLU A 2 26.08 -30.20 -21.69
CA GLU A 2 24.91 -29.53 -22.25
C GLU A 2 24.00 -30.55 -22.92
N ILE A 3 22.83 -30.71 -22.41
CA ILE A 3 21.81 -31.58 -22.97
C ILE A 3 21.07 -30.77 -24.02
N LYS A 4 21.32 -31.07 -25.31
CA LYS A 4 20.62 -30.46 -26.45
C LYS A 4 19.26 -31.14 -26.65
N ILE A 5 18.36 -30.97 -25.74
CA ILE A 5 16.93 -31.30 -25.89
C ILE A 5 16.16 -30.01 -25.83
N PRO A 6 14.97 -29.94 -26.41
CA PRO A 6 14.12 -28.76 -26.22
C PRO A 6 14.07 -28.38 -24.75
N GLU A 7 14.23 -27.13 -24.50
CA GLU A 7 14.57 -26.63 -23.16
C GLU A 7 13.67 -27.16 -22.03
N ILE A 8 12.45 -27.42 -22.34
CA ILE A 8 11.46 -27.96 -21.44
C ILE A 8 11.60 -29.39 -21.08
N GLU A 9 11.87 -30.16 -22.09
CA GLU A 9 12.10 -31.56 -21.92
C GLU A 9 13.34 -31.77 -21.05
N ALA A 10 14.36 -30.95 -21.32
CA ALA A 10 15.58 -30.94 -20.53
C ALA A 10 15.30 -30.64 -19.06
N ARG A 11 14.45 -29.66 -18.79
CA ARG A 11 14.13 -29.26 -17.43
C ARG A 11 13.31 -30.29 -16.69
N THR A 12 12.30 -30.85 -17.35
CA THR A 12 11.49 -31.92 -16.77
C THR A 12 12.35 -33.11 -16.37
N ILE A 13 13.24 -33.48 -17.26
CA ILE A 13 14.13 -34.58 -17.04
C ILE A 13 15.12 -34.31 -15.92
N LEU A 14 15.70 -33.11 -15.88
CA LEU A 14 16.60 -32.66 -14.80
C LEU A 14 15.92 -32.66 -13.44
N LEU A 15 14.66 -32.31 -13.37
CA LEU A 15 13.88 -32.33 -12.14
C LEU A 15 13.73 -33.74 -11.55
N THR A 16 13.78 -34.74 -12.39
CA THR A 16 13.42 -36.09 -12.01
C THR A 16 14.58 -37.05 -12.00
N TYR A 17 15.69 -36.67 -12.64
CA TYR A 17 16.78 -37.60 -12.84
C TYR A 17 18.13 -36.90 -13.09
N GLU A 18 19.15 -37.37 -12.39
CA GLU A 18 20.54 -37.06 -12.67
C GLU A 18 21.20 -38.26 -13.38
N GLY A 19 21.52 -38.06 -14.65
CA GLY A 19 22.06 -39.20 -15.39
C GLY A 19 22.69 -38.82 -16.72
N SER A 20 23.08 -39.85 -17.47
CA SER A 20 23.55 -39.70 -18.84
C SER A 20 22.41 -39.28 -19.77
N ASN A 21 22.76 -38.68 -20.94
CA ASN A 21 21.78 -38.33 -21.96
C ASN A 21 20.85 -39.48 -22.36
N ASN A 22 21.37 -40.70 -22.42
CA ASN A 22 20.56 -41.88 -22.76
C ASN A 22 19.52 -42.17 -21.69
N GLN A 23 19.89 -42.06 -20.42
CA GLN A 23 18.96 -42.26 -19.31
C GLN A 23 17.89 -41.18 -19.29
N LEU A 24 18.23 -39.93 -19.60
CA LEU A 24 17.27 -38.82 -19.71
C LEU A 24 16.28 -39.03 -20.84
N LEU A 25 16.73 -39.53 -21.99
CA LEU A 25 15.86 -39.88 -23.11
C LEU A 25 14.93 -41.06 -22.82
N ASP A 26 15.43 -42.07 -22.12
CA ASP A 26 14.60 -43.20 -21.69
C ASP A 26 13.55 -42.80 -20.67
N TRP A 27 13.91 -41.89 -19.77
CA TRP A 27 13.02 -41.30 -18.80
C TRP A 27 11.90 -40.46 -19.48
N LYS A 28 12.23 -39.69 -20.51
CA LYS A 28 11.26 -38.95 -21.31
C LYS A 28 10.24 -39.92 -21.95
N ARG A 29 10.70 -41.00 -22.58
CA ARG A 29 9.80 -42.03 -23.14
C ARG A 29 8.83 -42.59 -22.09
N LYS A 30 9.32 -42.83 -20.88
CA LYS A 30 8.49 -43.33 -19.78
C LYS A 30 7.47 -42.30 -19.32
N ILE A 31 7.77 -40.99 -19.37
CA ILE A 31 6.80 -39.92 -19.09
C ILE A 31 5.71 -39.88 -20.17
N ASP A 32 6.09 -40.03 -21.43
CA ASP A 32 5.16 -39.99 -22.56
C ASP A 32 4.25 -41.23 -22.59
N GLU A 33 4.73 -42.37 -22.14
CA GLU A 33 4.01 -43.65 -22.16
C GLU A 33 3.09 -43.91 -20.97
N VAL A 34 3.23 -43.17 -19.86
CA VAL A 34 2.58 -43.54 -18.59
C VAL A 34 1.69 -42.45 -18.03
N LYS A 35 0.37 -42.64 -18.11
CA LYS A 35 -0.63 -41.78 -17.48
C LYS A 35 -0.53 -41.69 -15.95
N ASN A 36 0.11 -42.65 -15.28
CA ASN A 36 0.24 -42.71 -13.82
C ASN A 36 1.71 -42.93 -13.43
N PHE A 37 2.57 -42.03 -13.82
CA PHE A 37 3.97 -42.10 -13.52
C PHE A 37 4.28 -42.06 -12.03
N LYS A 38 5.06 -43.02 -11.52
CA LYS A 38 5.55 -43.04 -10.13
C LYS A 38 7.06 -42.89 -10.12
N LEU A 39 7.54 -41.89 -9.37
CA LEU A 39 8.96 -41.75 -9.12
C LEU A 39 9.53 -43.03 -8.48
N THR A 40 10.65 -43.49 -8.97
CA THR A 40 11.46 -44.47 -8.25
C THR A 40 12.07 -43.84 -7.02
N ARG A 41 12.48 -44.65 -6.04
CA ARG A 41 13.09 -44.15 -4.80
C ARG A 41 14.31 -43.27 -5.06
N PRO A 42 15.29 -43.64 -5.89
CA PRO A 42 16.44 -42.78 -6.20
C PRO A 42 16.03 -41.43 -6.85
N GLN A 43 15.07 -41.45 -7.75
CA GLN A 43 14.56 -40.24 -8.42
C GLN A 43 13.86 -39.31 -7.44
N SER A 44 13.08 -39.87 -6.52
CA SER A 44 12.44 -39.10 -5.46
C SER A 44 13.45 -38.43 -4.53
N GLU A 45 14.49 -39.20 -4.16
CA GLU A 45 15.58 -38.70 -3.30
C GLU A 45 16.37 -37.59 -3.99
N TYR A 46 16.65 -37.73 -5.29
CA TYR A 46 17.31 -36.70 -6.09
C TYR A 46 16.48 -35.42 -6.17
N VAL A 47 15.20 -35.50 -6.55
CA VAL A 47 14.30 -34.35 -6.64
C VAL A 47 14.17 -33.66 -5.30
N MET A 48 14.03 -34.40 -4.20
CA MET A 48 13.97 -33.81 -2.86
C MET A 48 15.24 -33.07 -2.47
N LYS A 49 16.41 -33.70 -2.72
CA LYS A 49 17.71 -33.15 -2.36
C LYS A 49 18.11 -31.96 -3.23
N TYR A 50 17.88 -32.06 -4.52
CA TYR A 50 18.35 -31.08 -5.49
C TYR A 50 17.45 -29.83 -5.54
N TYR A 51 16.16 -30.00 -5.30
CA TYR A 51 15.15 -28.93 -5.35
C TYR A 51 14.57 -28.60 -3.98
N GLU A 52 15.04 -29.23 -2.93
CA GLU A 52 14.51 -29.07 -1.57
C GLU A 52 13.00 -29.33 -1.48
N LEU A 53 12.47 -30.21 -2.33
CA LEU A 53 11.05 -30.53 -2.40
C LEU A 53 10.70 -31.69 -1.47
N SER A 54 9.54 -31.59 -0.84
CA SER A 54 8.99 -32.73 -0.10
C SER A 54 8.57 -33.88 -1.05
N PRO A 55 8.56 -35.15 -0.59
CA PRO A 55 8.16 -36.28 -1.43
C PRO A 55 6.78 -36.14 -2.05
N LYS A 56 5.86 -35.53 -1.31
CA LYS A 56 4.48 -35.28 -1.74
C LYS A 56 4.42 -34.26 -2.90
N VAL A 57 5.23 -33.23 -2.81
CA VAL A 57 5.30 -32.16 -3.81
C VAL A 57 6.00 -32.68 -5.07
N ALA A 58 7.11 -33.37 -4.93
CA ALA A 58 7.83 -33.98 -6.05
C ALA A 58 6.92 -34.93 -6.87
N ARG A 59 6.14 -35.80 -6.20
CA ARG A 59 5.16 -36.67 -6.88
C ARG A 59 4.07 -35.89 -7.60
N LYS A 60 3.51 -34.85 -6.97
CA LYS A 60 2.49 -34.01 -7.60
C LYS A 60 3.02 -33.32 -8.85
N TYR A 61 4.26 -32.85 -8.78
CA TYR A 61 4.93 -32.22 -9.89
C TYR A 61 5.07 -33.16 -11.09
N ILE A 62 5.59 -34.36 -10.86
CA ILE A 62 5.74 -35.37 -11.92
C ILE A 62 4.39 -35.79 -12.49
N ASN A 63 3.39 -35.98 -11.63
CA ASN A 63 2.03 -36.29 -12.10
C ASN A 63 1.45 -35.18 -12.96
N LEU A 64 1.75 -33.91 -12.63
CA LEU A 64 1.34 -32.78 -13.46
C LEU A 64 1.95 -32.88 -14.85
N VAL A 65 3.26 -33.04 -14.92
CA VAL A 65 3.98 -33.17 -16.19
C VAL A 65 3.44 -34.35 -17.00
N SER A 66 3.23 -35.51 -16.38
CA SER A 66 2.67 -36.67 -17.07
C SER A 66 1.22 -36.52 -17.51
N THR A 67 0.42 -35.72 -16.78
CA THR A 67 -1.00 -35.53 -17.09
C THR A 67 -1.23 -34.51 -18.22
N PHE A 68 -0.40 -33.48 -18.28
CA PHE A 68 -0.55 -32.41 -19.27
C PHE A 68 0.39 -32.59 -20.49
N GLY A 69 1.29 -33.59 -20.45
CA GLY A 69 2.11 -34.07 -21.56
C GLY A 69 2.88 -32.99 -22.33
N GLU A 70 2.97 -33.14 -23.65
CA GLU A 70 3.75 -32.29 -24.54
C GLU A 70 3.39 -30.81 -24.41
N LYS A 71 2.14 -30.47 -24.22
CA LYS A 71 1.72 -29.08 -24.19
C LYS A 71 2.32 -28.29 -23.02
N ILE A 72 2.44 -28.89 -21.84
CA ILE A 72 3.19 -28.27 -20.74
C ILE A 72 4.69 -28.36 -20.99
N MET A 73 5.12 -29.43 -21.59
CA MET A 73 6.50 -29.63 -21.96
C MET A 73 6.95 -28.69 -23.07
N GLU A 74 6.10 -28.33 -23.98
CA GLU A 74 6.37 -27.38 -25.06
C GLU A 74 6.31 -25.93 -24.64
N GLU A 75 5.39 -25.53 -23.80
CA GLU A 75 5.23 -24.15 -23.33
C GLU A 75 6.08 -23.78 -22.13
N ARG A 76 6.37 -24.65 -21.31
CA ARG A 76 7.44 -24.88 -20.44
C ARG A 76 7.92 -24.07 -19.38
N LEU A 77 7.35 -24.33 -18.34
CA LEU A 77 7.68 -23.68 -17.13
C LEU A 77 7.87 -24.64 -16.01
N LEU A 78 8.88 -25.41 -16.16
CA LEU A 78 9.31 -26.26 -15.09
C LEU A 78 10.25 -25.50 -14.18
N PRO A 79 10.06 -25.54 -12.86
CA PRO A 79 11.00 -24.95 -11.94
C PRO A 79 12.35 -25.63 -12.08
N VAL A 80 13.37 -24.81 -12.13
CA VAL A 80 14.77 -25.23 -12.07
C VAL A 80 15.43 -24.56 -10.88
N PRO A 81 16.57 -25.03 -10.42
CA PRO A 81 17.29 -24.36 -9.34
C PRO A 81 17.45 -22.87 -9.56
N PRO A 82 17.64 -22.07 -8.50
CA PRO A 82 17.70 -20.60 -8.59
C PRO A 82 18.69 -20.04 -9.60
N GLU A 83 19.80 -20.73 -9.82
CA GLU A 83 20.83 -20.39 -10.80
C GLU A 83 20.47 -20.80 -12.23
N LYS A 84 19.38 -21.55 -12.42
CA LYS A 84 18.90 -22.00 -13.72
C LYS A 84 17.53 -21.44 -14.02
N ILE A 85 17.14 -21.54 -15.22
CA ILE A 85 16.05 -20.78 -15.78
C ILE A 85 14.73 -21.52 -15.68
N TRP A 86 13.71 -20.81 -15.35
CA TRP A 86 12.32 -21.17 -15.55
C TRP A 86 11.93 -21.02 -17.01
N CYS A 87 10.95 -21.74 -17.42
CA CYS A 87 10.36 -21.47 -18.70
C CYS A 87 9.51 -20.19 -18.62
N GLU A 88 10.06 -19.12 -19.13
CA GLU A 88 9.51 -17.79 -19.07
C GLU A 88 8.16 -17.66 -19.76
N LYS A 89 8.02 -18.37 -20.88
CA LYS A 89 6.88 -18.22 -21.78
C LYS A 89 5.55 -18.54 -21.13
N LEU A 90 5.47 -19.60 -20.37
CA LEU A 90 4.24 -20.01 -19.70
C LEU A 90 3.83 -19.06 -18.57
N LEU A 91 4.78 -18.48 -17.83
CA LEU A 91 4.50 -17.51 -16.76
C LEU A 91 4.00 -16.18 -17.30
N CYS A 92 4.45 -15.81 -18.49
CA CYS A 92 4.04 -14.55 -19.12
C CYS A 92 2.75 -14.67 -19.92
N GLU A 93 2.45 -15.84 -20.49
CA GLU A 93 1.33 -16.04 -21.40
C GLU A 93 0.11 -16.70 -20.78
N SER A 94 0.22 -17.30 -19.60
CA SER A 94 -0.86 -18.14 -19.06
C SER A 94 -1.05 -18.06 -17.55
N ASP A 95 -2.05 -17.29 -17.13
CA ASP A 95 -2.58 -17.33 -15.76
C ASP A 95 -2.99 -18.74 -15.33
N LYS A 96 -3.38 -19.57 -16.29
CA LYS A 96 -3.73 -20.98 -16.05
C LYS A 96 -2.53 -21.80 -15.60
N ALA A 97 -1.36 -21.56 -16.15
CA ALA A 97 -0.16 -22.30 -15.77
C ALA A 97 0.26 -21.98 -14.33
N PHE A 98 0.23 -20.73 -13.97
CA PHE A 98 0.50 -20.33 -12.59
C PHE A 98 -0.55 -20.88 -11.62
N HIS A 99 -1.80 -20.91 -12.02
CA HIS A 99 -2.89 -21.49 -11.25
C HIS A 99 -2.73 -23.03 -11.11
N ILE A 100 -2.29 -23.71 -12.15
CA ILE A 100 -1.96 -25.13 -12.11
C ILE A 100 -0.79 -25.37 -11.14
N TRP A 101 0.26 -24.58 -11.20
CA TRP A 101 1.38 -24.62 -10.29
C TRP A 101 0.96 -24.38 -8.84
N GLY A 102 0.14 -23.38 -8.58
CA GLY A 102 -0.41 -23.08 -7.27
C GLY A 102 -1.25 -24.23 -6.68
N LYS A 103 -1.84 -25.07 -7.52
CA LYS A 103 -2.58 -26.26 -7.08
C LYS A 103 -1.68 -27.49 -6.84
N VAL A 104 -0.57 -27.58 -7.53
CA VAL A 104 0.31 -28.74 -7.50
C VAL A 104 1.37 -28.62 -6.43
N LEU A 105 1.97 -27.44 -6.32
CA LEU A 105 2.99 -27.18 -5.33
C LEU A 105 2.34 -26.76 -4.01
N ASP A 106 2.86 -27.32 -2.93
CA ASP A 106 2.58 -26.83 -1.60
C ASP A 106 3.02 -25.36 -1.51
N SER A 107 2.26 -24.55 -0.78
CA SER A 107 2.57 -23.13 -0.58
C SER A 107 3.99 -22.88 -0.05
N ASP A 108 4.51 -23.83 0.72
CA ASP A 108 5.85 -23.76 1.27
C ASP A 108 6.93 -23.90 0.19
N GLN A 109 6.64 -24.67 -0.83
CA GLN A 109 7.55 -24.94 -1.93
C GLN A 109 7.49 -23.83 -3.00
N MET A 110 6.31 -23.25 -3.21
CA MET A 110 6.14 -22.10 -4.12
C MET A 110 6.99 -20.91 -3.71
N SER A 111 7.18 -20.68 -2.41
CA SER A 111 8.00 -19.58 -1.92
C SER A 111 9.49 -19.76 -2.14
N ALA A 112 9.95 -21.00 -2.25
CA ALA A 112 11.35 -21.33 -2.56
C ALA A 112 11.67 -21.24 -4.05
N MET A 113 10.64 -21.15 -4.89
CA MET A 113 10.81 -21.09 -6.33
C MET A 113 11.28 -19.73 -6.79
N TRP A 114 12.44 -19.69 -7.41
CA TRP A 114 13.00 -18.48 -7.98
C TRP A 114 12.44 -18.23 -9.38
N LEU A 115 11.91 -17.05 -9.60
CA LEU A 115 11.42 -16.62 -10.91
C LEU A 115 12.43 -15.65 -11.52
N PRO A 116 12.92 -15.86 -12.74
CA PRO A 116 13.83 -14.93 -13.40
C PRO A 116 13.14 -13.57 -13.62
N LYS A 117 13.93 -12.51 -13.59
CA LYS A 117 13.42 -11.13 -13.79
C LYS A 117 12.59 -11.02 -15.07
N SER A 118 13.06 -11.63 -16.16
CA SER A 118 12.42 -11.63 -17.47
C SER A 118 11.04 -12.32 -17.49
N ALA A 119 10.84 -13.32 -16.65
CA ALA A 119 9.57 -14.04 -16.59
C ALA A 119 8.42 -13.24 -15.96
N ILE A 120 8.69 -12.07 -15.42
CA ILE A 120 7.73 -11.34 -14.58
C ILE A 120 7.60 -9.89 -14.99
N VAL A 121 8.55 -9.37 -15.74
CA VAL A 121 8.43 -8.06 -16.35
C VAL A 121 7.49 -8.22 -17.54
N GLN A 122 6.20 -8.07 -17.30
CA GLN A 122 5.30 -7.80 -18.42
C GLN A 122 5.83 -6.55 -19.13
N GLU A 123 5.91 -6.61 -20.43
CA GLU A 123 6.22 -5.42 -21.21
C GLU A 123 5.26 -4.31 -20.83
N GLU A 124 5.80 -3.13 -20.58
CA GLU A 124 4.97 -1.97 -20.30
C GLU A 124 4.03 -1.72 -21.49
N LYS A 125 2.75 -1.81 -21.24
CA LYS A 125 1.75 -1.50 -22.26
C LYS A 125 1.90 -0.04 -22.67
N LYS A 126 1.97 0.19 -23.96
CA LYS A 126 2.00 1.53 -24.56
C LYS A 126 0.64 1.85 -25.15
N LEU A 127 0.23 3.09 -25.01
CA LEU A 127 -0.97 3.57 -25.67
C LEU A 127 -0.72 3.66 -27.19
N ASN A 128 -1.57 3.04 -27.99
CA ASN A 128 -1.42 2.98 -29.45
C ASN A 128 -2.02 4.20 -30.19
N ARG A 129 -2.37 5.26 -29.45
CA ARG A 129 -2.91 6.51 -30.02
C ARG A 129 -2.25 7.71 -29.37
N VAL A 130 -2.21 8.81 -30.09
CA VAL A 130 -1.84 10.13 -29.56
C VAL A 130 -3.09 10.76 -28.95
N ILE A 131 -2.94 11.36 -27.77
CA ILE A 131 -4.02 12.08 -27.13
C ILE A 131 -3.96 13.54 -27.55
N ASP A 132 -5.09 14.09 -27.98
CA ASP A 132 -5.24 15.51 -28.21
C ASP A 132 -5.59 16.21 -26.90
N TYR A 133 -4.72 17.07 -26.42
CA TYR A 133 -4.93 17.83 -25.19
C TYR A 133 -5.53 19.22 -25.43
N SER A 134 -5.80 19.62 -26.68
CA SER A 134 -6.40 20.92 -27.00
C SER A 134 -7.77 21.17 -26.33
N PRO A 135 -8.65 20.17 -26.09
CA PRO A 135 -9.87 20.38 -25.33
C PRO A 135 -9.65 20.86 -23.90
N TYR A 136 -8.44 20.73 -23.38
CA TYR A 136 -8.07 21.08 -22.00
C TYR A 136 -7.22 22.35 -21.89
N ASP A 137 -7.12 23.17 -22.95
CA ASP A 137 -6.28 24.38 -23.00
C ASP A 137 -6.58 25.41 -21.90
N ASN A 138 -7.81 25.44 -21.40
CA ASN A 138 -8.18 26.29 -20.26
C ASN A 138 -7.53 25.85 -18.95
N ARG A 139 -7.18 24.57 -18.83
CA ARG A 139 -6.52 23.96 -17.67
C ARG A 139 -5.70 22.77 -18.12
N PRO A 140 -4.59 23.00 -18.82
CA PRO A 140 -3.83 21.93 -19.45
C PRO A 140 -3.17 21.02 -18.41
N PRO A 141 -3.14 19.69 -18.65
CA PRO A 141 -2.39 18.79 -17.80
C PRO A 141 -0.90 19.06 -17.93
N MET A 142 -0.19 19.00 -16.81
CA MET A 142 1.27 19.10 -16.77
C MET A 142 1.90 17.89 -17.48
N GLU A 143 3.15 18.00 -17.94
CA GLU A 143 3.83 16.94 -18.70
C GLU A 143 3.84 15.59 -17.95
N HIS A 144 4.11 15.60 -16.67
CA HIS A 144 4.06 14.39 -15.87
C HIS A 144 2.63 13.80 -15.76
N GLN A 145 1.60 14.64 -15.78
CA GLN A 145 0.20 14.18 -15.77
C GLN A 145 -0.17 13.55 -17.11
N LYS A 146 0.35 14.05 -18.24
CA LYS A 146 0.17 13.41 -19.56
C LYS A 146 0.69 11.98 -19.56
N VAL A 147 1.90 11.76 -19.01
CA VAL A 147 2.45 10.40 -18.84
C VAL A 147 1.54 9.53 -17.98
N ALA A 148 0.98 10.06 -16.88
CA ALA A 148 0.05 9.32 -16.03
C ALA A 148 -1.24 8.96 -16.78
N ILE A 149 -1.81 9.88 -17.55
CA ILE A 149 -2.99 9.69 -18.39
C ILE A 149 -2.74 8.55 -19.40
N GLU A 150 -1.62 8.59 -20.10
CA GLU A 150 -1.25 7.56 -21.07
C GLU A 150 -1.12 6.17 -20.42
N LYS A 151 -0.50 6.08 -19.23
CA LYS A 151 -0.37 4.82 -18.49
C LYS A 151 -1.72 4.27 -18.03
N LEU A 152 -2.62 5.13 -17.54
CA LEU A 152 -3.97 4.73 -17.15
C LEU A 152 -4.76 4.21 -18.36
N LEU A 153 -4.69 4.88 -19.49
CA LEU A 153 -5.38 4.49 -20.72
C LEU A 153 -4.81 3.23 -21.36
N ALA A 154 -3.50 3.01 -21.23
CA ALA A 154 -2.86 1.80 -21.75
C ALA A 154 -3.20 0.53 -20.95
N ASN A 155 -3.70 0.68 -19.73
CA ASN A 155 -3.93 -0.42 -18.81
C ASN A 155 -5.37 -0.45 -18.29
N ASN A 156 -6.03 -1.60 -18.39
CA ASN A 156 -7.35 -1.77 -17.81
C ASN A 156 -7.32 -1.69 -16.28
N LYS A 157 -6.28 -2.25 -15.66
CA LYS A 157 -6.07 -2.22 -14.22
C LYS A 157 -4.67 -1.71 -13.92
N PHE A 158 -4.56 -0.65 -13.11
CA PHE A 158 -3.30 0.03 -12.88
C PHE A 158 -3.25 0.76 -11.55
N ILE A 159 -2.05 0.92 -10.98
CA ILE A 159 -1.80 1.70 -9.77
C ILE A 159 -1.06 2.97 -10.14
N LEU A 160 -1.68 4.11 -10.01
CA LEU A 160 -1.02 5.42 -10.09
C LEU A 160 -0.57 5.81 -8.69
N ALA A 161 0.71 5.56 -8.43
CA ALA A 161 1.32 5.72 -7.12
C ALA A 161 2.20 6.99 -7.02
N ASP A 162 2.01 7.94 -7.89
CA ASP A 162 2.70 9.23 -7.88
C ASP A 162 2.59 9.90 -6.51
N ASP A 163 3.63 10.59 -6.13
CA ASP A 163 3.70 11.28 -4.85
C ASP A 163 2.54 12.26 -4.65
N MET A 164 2.29 12.63 -3.41
CA MET A 164 1.22 13.57 -3.09
C MET A 164 1.48 14.95 -3.69
N GLY A 165 0.43 15.56 -4.24
CA GLY A 165 0.53 16.88 -4.88
C GLY A 165 0.88 16.86 -6.37
N LEU A 166 1.15 15.69 -6.98
CA LEU A 166 1.40 15.56 -8.43
C LEU A 166 0.11 15.55 -9.28
N GLY A 167 -1.07 15.78 -8.68
CA GLY A 167 -2.32 15.92 -9.42
C GLY A 167 -2.88 14.62 -9.99
N LYS A 168 -2.77 13.51 -9.25
CA LYS A 168 -3.36 12.21 -9.62
C LYS A 168 -4.84 12.29 -9.98
N THR A 169 -5.62 13.10 -9.23
CA THR A 169 -7.05 13.33 -9.46
C THR A 169 -7.30 13.90 -10.86
N THR A 170 -6.58 14.95 -11.22
CA THR A 170 -6.64 15.57 -12.54
C THR A 170 -6.32 14.57 -13.66
N ALA A 171 -5.23 13.83 -13.50
CA ALA A 171 -4.84 12.81 -14.47
C ALA A 171 -5.91 11.72 -14.64
N ALA A 172 -6.52 11.26 -13.54
CA ALA A 172 -7.56 10.24 -13.57
C ALA A 172 -8.87 10.76 -14.18
N VAL A 173 -9.26 12.02 -13.92
CA VAL A 173 -10.44 12.65 -14.54
C VAL A 173 -10.25 12.73 -16.07
N ILE A 174 -9.15 13.31 -16.53
CA ILE A 174 -8.87 13.43 -17.98
C ILE A 174 -8.79 12.04 -18.62
N ALA A 175 -8.06 11.09 -18.01
CA ALA A 175 -7.98 9.73 -18.52
C ALA A 175 -9.37 9.06 -18.60
N SER A 176 -10.27 9.28 -17.63
CA SER A 176 -11.62 8.72 -17.66
C SER A 176 -12.47 9.28 -18.82
N MET A 177 -12.28 10.53 -19.16
CA MET A 177 -12.93 11.16 -20.32
C MET A 177 -12.37 10.59 -21.63
N GLU A 178 -11.06 10.52 -21.74
CA GLU A 178 -10.35 9.99 -22.91
C GLU A 178 -10.57 8.49 -23.14
N SER A 179 -10.89 7.72 -22.08
CA SER A 179 -11.18 6.28 -22.21
C SER A 179 -12.50 5.97 -22.92
N GLY A 180 -13.38 6.96 -23.06
CA GLY A 180 -14.72 6.79 -23.66
C GLY A 180 -15.74 6.04 -22.80
N VAL A 181 -15.44 5.77 -21.53
CA VAL A 181 -16.34 5.11 -20.59
C VAL A 181 -17.56 5.97 -20.27
N LYS A 182 -18.70 5.33 -20.03
CA LYS A 182 -19.96 6.02 -19.76
C LYS A 182 -20.21 6.18 -18.26
N LYS A 183 -20.02 5.11 -17.48
CA LYS A 183 -20.29 5.10 -16.05
C LYS A 183 -19.02 4.85 -15.25
N VAL A 184 -18.71 5.78 -14.35
CA VAL A 184 -17.50 5.76 -13.51
C VAL A 184 -17.88 5.71 -12.05
N LEU A 185 -17.36 4.73 -11.32
CA LEU A 185 -17.43 4.67 -9.87
C LEU A 185 -16.16 5.26 -9.26
N ILE A 186 -16.29 6.28 -8.41
CA ILE A 186 -15.17 6.86 -7.66
C ILE A 186 -15.35 6.51 -6.19
N VAL A 187 -14.40 5.75 -5.64
CA VAL A 187 -14.35 5.40 -4.22
C VAL A 187 -13.24 6.20 -3.57
N CYS A 188 -13.58 7.06 -2.62
CA CYS A 188 -12.60 7.95 -1.98
C CYS A 188 -12.91 8.17 -0.48
N PRO A 189 -11.99 8.73 0.31
CA PRO A 189 -12.31 9.23 1.64
C PRO A 189 -13.44 10.26 1.62
N ALA A 190 -14.28 10.29 2.67
CA ALA A 190 -15.44 11.18 2.74
C ALA A 190 -15.09 12.67 2.56
N SER A 191 -13.92 13.08 3.03
CA SER A 191 -13.41 14.45 2.90
C SER A 191 -13.06 14.86 1.46
N LEU A 192 -12.82 13.89 0.56
CA LEU A 192 -12.42 14.15 -0.82
C LEU A 192 -13.58 14.18 -1.82
N LYS A 193 -14.79 13.80 -1.41
CA LYS A 193 -15.95 13.74 -2.35
C LYS A 193 -16.22 15.07 -3.06
N ILE A 194 -16.18 16.17 -2.32
CA ILE A 194 -16.40 17.51 -2.89
C ILE A 194 -15.24 17.91 -3.82
N ASN A 195 -14.00 17.52 -3.47
CA ASN A 195 -12.85 17.81 -4.33
C ASN A 195 -12.94 17.07 -5.65
N TRP A 196 -13.37 15.80 -5.63
CA TRP A 196 -13.63 15.02 -6.82
C TRP A 196 -14.73 15.63 -7.69
N ASP A 197 -15.88 16.03 -7.11
CA ASP A 197 -16.97 16.69 -7.82
C ASP A 197 -16.49 17.99 -8.51
N ARG A 198 -15.76 18.83 -7.77
CA ARG A 198 -15.18 20.06 -8.32
C ARG A 198 -14.19 19.79 -9.46
N GLU A 199 -13.32 18.82 -9.28
CA GLU A 199 -12.32 18.49 -10.29
C GLU A 199 -12.96 17.94 -11.57
N ILE A 200 -13.99 17.10 -11.47
CA ILE A 200 -14.75 16.62 -12.63
C ILE A 200 -15.40 17.81 -13.35
N LYS A 201 -16.08 18.70 -12.63
CA LYS A 201 -16.75 19.88 -13.19
C LYS A 201 -15.81 20.90 -13.83
N ASN A 202 -14.52 20.88 -13.48
CA ASN A 202 -13.51 21.70 -14.14
C ASN A 202 -13.22 21.24 -15.59
N TYR A 203 -13.54 20.00 -15.94
CA TYR A 203 -13.20 19.41 -17.22
C TYR A 203 -14.40 18.94 -18.05
N THR A 204 -15.57 18.74 -17.42
CA THR A 204 -16.73 18.19 -18.12
C THR A 204 -18.06 18.56 -17.45
N ASP A 205 -19.11 18.68 -18.26
CA ASP A 205 -20.50 18.91 -17.81
C ASP A 205 -21.26 17.58 -17.52
N ARG A 206 -20.55 16.44 -17.51
CA ARG A 206 -21.15 15.14 -17.21
C ARG A 206 -21.75 15.11 -15.81
N LYS A 207 -22.84 14.38 -15.65
CA LYS A 207 -23.61 14.34 -14.41
C LYS A 207 -22.88 13.61 -13.30
N VAL A 208 -22.75 14.24 -12.15
CA VAL A 208 -22.08 13.70 -10.96
C VAL A 208 -23.08 13.46 -9.84
N LEU A 209 -23.08 12.26 -9.26
CA LEU A 209 -23.81 11.95 -8.03
C LEU A 209 -22.79 11.81 -6.87
N ILE A 210 -22.88 12.70 -5.90
CA ILE A 210 -22.24 12.50 -4.60
C ILE A 210 -23.17 11.63 -3.77
N VAL A 211 -22.79 10.36 -3.57
CA VAL A 211 -23.60 9.39 -2.83
C VAL A 211 -23.56 9.71 -1.34
N GLU A 212 -24.73 10.04 -0.77
CA GLU A 212 -24.91 10.36 0.66
C GLU A 212 -26.13 9.63 1.22
N GLY A 213 -25.97 9.03 2.39
CA GLY A 213 -27.05 8.29 3.05
C GLY A 213 -27.51 7.08 2.24
N ARG A 214 -28.79 6.99 1.88
CA ARG A 214 -29.41 5.92 1.08
C ARG A 214 -29.92 6.41 -0.28
N LYS A 215 -29.57 7.63 -0.70
CA LYS A 215 -30.01 8.16 -1.98
C LYS A 215 -29.17 7.61 -3.12
N TRP A 216 -29.82 6.91 -4.03
CA TRP A 216 -29.22 6.36 -5.25
C TRP A 216 -30.01 6.85 -6.47
N GLY A 217 -29.33 7.01 -7.59
CA GLY A 217 -29.96 7.36 -8.87
C GLY A 217 -29.16 6.78 -10.02
N SER A 218 -29.82 6.26 -11.05
CA SER A 218 -29.20 5.53 -12.18
C SER A 218 -28.85 6.39 -13.39
N THR A 219 -29.11 7.71 -13.34
CA THR A 219 -28.98 8.61 -14.51
C THR A 219 -27.73 9.48 -14.47
N PHE A 220 -26.72 9.08 -13.72
CA PHE A 220 -25.46 9.81 -13.57
C PHE A 220 -24.32 9.12 -14.33
N ASP A 221 -23.29 9.90 -14.69
CA ASP A 221 -22.09 9.41 -15.36
C ASP A 221 -20.99 9.09 -14.35
N TYR A 222 -20.88 9.90 -13.29
CA TYR A 222 -19.94 9.72 -12.20
C TYR A 222 -20.65 9.52 -10.87
N TYR A 223 -20.25 8.50 -10.13
CA TYR A 223 -20.75 8.16 -8.79
C TYR A 223 -19.61 8.26 -7.79
N ILE A 224 -19.69 9.20 -6.85
CA ILE A 224 -18.65 9.42 -5.84
C ILE A 224 -19.14 8.89 -4.50
N ILE A 225 -18.54 7.82 -4.01
CA ILE A 225 -18.90 7.15 -2.75
C ILE A 225 -17.69 7.10 -1.81
N ASN A 226 -17.92 7.12 -0.50
CA ASN A 226 -16.83 6.90 0.46
C ASN A 226 -16.84 5.49 1.03
N TYR A 227 -15.68 5.05 1.50
CA TYR A 227 -15.44 3.70 2.00
C TYR A 227 -16.40 3.25 3.11
N ASP A 228 -16.81 4.15 4.01
CA ASP A 228 -17.60 3.81 5.19
C ASP A 228 -19.05 3.44 4.87
N ILE A 229 -19.58 3.97 3.79
CA ILE A 229 -20.97 3.75 3.37
C ILE A 229 -21.12 2.67 2.30
N LEU A 230 -20.04 2.05 1.82
CA LEU A 230 -20.10 0.93 0.84
C LEU A 230 -21.08 -0.16 1.28
N LYS A 231 -21.06 -0.51 2.57
CA LYS A 231 -21.96 -1.53 3.15
C LYS A 231 -23.45 -1.21 3.01
N ASN A 232 -23.83 0.05 2.77
CA ASN A 232 -25.23 0.44 2.60
C ASN A 232 -25.75 0.16 1.18
N TYR A 233 -24.84 -0.09 0.23
CA TYR A 233 -25.13 -0.27 -1.18
C TYR A 233 -24.62 -1.61 -1.74
N HIS A 234 -23.85 -2.32 -0.95
CA HIS A 234 -23.35 -3.64 -1.27
C HIS A 234 -23.09 -4.42 0.01
N THR A 235 -23.70 -5.60 0.13
CA THR A 235 -23.49 -6.54 1.24
C THR A 235 -23.41 -7.97 0.71
N THR A 236 -22.61 -8.80 1.36
CA THR A 236 -22.50 -10.23 1.05
C THR A 236 -23.57 -11.07 1.72
N GLU A 237 -24.30 -10.49 2.67
CA GLU A 237 -25.40 -11.18 3.37
C GLU A 237 -26.73 -10.85 2.72
N LYS A 238 -27.47 -11.87 2.27
CA LYS A 238 -28.85 -11.71 1.83
C LYS A 238 -29.71 -11.34 3.04
N SER A 239 -30.20 -10.11 3.08
CA SER A 239 -31.37 -9.80 3.92
C SER A 239 -32.63 -10.07 3.10
N GLU A 240 -33.59 -10.80 3.65
CA GLU A 240 -34.82 -11.18 2.92
C GLU A 240 -35.67 -9.99 2.49
N ASP A 241 -35.37 -8.78 2.97
CA ASP A 241 -36.24 -7.60 2.81
C ASP A 241 -35.67 -6.47 1.91
N SER A 242 -34.56 -6.63 1.19
CA SER A 242 -34.08 -5.55 0.33
C SER A 242 -33.45 -6.01 -0.99
N ASP A 243 -34.03 -5.59 -2.09
CA ASP A 243 -33.45 -5.64 -3.45
C ASP A 243 -32.17 -4.80 -3.59
N ASP A 244 -31.82 -3.99 -2.58
CA ASP A 244 -30.75 -3.00 -2.59
C ASP A 244 -29.35 -3.56 -2.28
N TYR A 245 -29.25 -4.83 -1.88
CA TYR A 245 -27.99 -5.38 -1.36
C TYR A 245 -26.83 -5.49 -2.38
N LYS A 246 -27.10 -5.30 -3.67
CA LYS A 246 -26.10 -5.34 -4.76
C LYS A 246 -26.16 -4.14 -5.72
N LEU A 247 -26.63 -3.00 -5.29
CA LEU A 247 -26.76 -1.81 -6.14
C LEU A 247 -25.47 -1.47 -6.89
N LEU A 248 -24.31 -1.51 -6.22
CA LEU A 248 -23.03 -1.21 -6.85
C LEU A 248 -22.63 -2.18 -7.96
N VAL A 249 -23.01 -3.45 -7.85
CA VAL A 249 -22.76 -4.46 -8.89
C VAL A 249 -23.80 -4.35 -10.02
N ASN A 250 -25.06 -4.08 -9.67
CA ASN A 250 -26.16 -4.00 -10.62
C ASN A 250 -26.07 -2.77 -11.54
N GLU A 251 -25.40 -1.70 -11.11
CA GLU A 251 -25.24 -0.46 -11.87
C GLU A 251 -24.33 -0.60 -13.11
N LYS A 252 -23.52 -1.66 -13.17
CA LYS A 252 -22.62 -2.00 -14.29
C LYS A 252 -21.72 -0.83 -14.69
N PHE A 253 -20.80 -0.48 -13.81
CA PHE A 253 -19.78 0.51 -14.09
C PHE A 253 -18.76 0.03 -15.12
N ASP A 254 -18.30 0.93 -15.98
CA ASP A 254 -17.26 0.65 -16.97
C ASP A 254 -15.86 0.81 -16.36
N LEU A 255 -15.72 1.76 -15.41
CA LEU A 255 -14.48 2.11 -14.74
C LEU A 255 -14.71 2.34 -13.25
N ALA A 256 -13.80 1.83 -12.42
CA ALA A 256 -13.66 2.22 -11.03
C ALA A 256 -12.35 2.97 -10.79
N ILE A 257 -12.45 4.11 -10.12
CA ILE A 257 -11.29 4.87 -9.63
C ILE A 257 -11.32 4.80 -8.10
N VAL A 258 -10.29 4.20 -7.50
CA VAL A 258 -10.19 4.01 -6.05
C VAL A 258 -9.11 4.95 -5.53
N ASP A 259 -9.52 6.05 -4.95
CA ASP A 259 -8.59 7.07 -4.42
C ASP A 259 -8.20 6.76 -2.97
N GLU A 260 -6.95 7.08 -2.63
CA GLU A 260 -6.31 6.66 -1.39
C GLU A 260 -6.42 5.13 -1.19
N ALA A 261 -6.10 4.37 -2.24
CA ALA A 261 -6.29 2.92 -2.30
C ALA A 261 -5.62 2.16 -1.15
N HIS A 262 -4.70 2.76 -0.41
CA HIS A 262 -4.13 2.17 0.80
C HIS A 262 -5.18 1.86 1.88
N TYR A 263 -6.37 2.47 1.85
CA TYR A 263 -7.50 2.14 2.74
C TYR A 263 -8.00 0.69 2.58
N VAL A 264 -7.71 0.06 1.46
CA VAL A 264 -8.06 -1.35 1.16
C VAL A 264 -6.85 -2.28 1.14
N SER A 265 -5.74 -1.88 1.74
CA SER A 265 -4.52 -2.71 1.88
C SER A 265 -4.72 -3.94 2.77
N ASN A 266 -5.64 -3.89 3.73
CA ASN A 266 -5.98 -5.03 4.60
C ASN A 266 -7.11 -5.87 3.98
N SER A 267 -6.76 -7.01 3.40
CA SER A 267 -7.71 -7.92 2.74
C SER A 267 -8.77 -8.53 3.68
N THR A 268 -8.55 -8.53 5.00
CA THR A 268 -9.50 -9.09 5.97
C THR A 268 -10.55 -8.08 6.44
N ALA A 269 -10.33 -6.79 6.20
CA ALA A 269 -11.27 -5.75 6.59
C ALA A 269 -12.57 -5.85 5.77
N ASN A 270 -13.72 -5.66 6.41
CA ASN A 270 -15.02 -5.77 5.75
C ASN A 270 -15.16 -4.85 4.54
N ARG A 271 -14.76 -3.58 4.68
CA ARG A 271 -14.75 -2.62 3.56
C ARG A 271 -13.93 -3.09 2.36
N THR A 272 -12.81 -3.77 2.60
CA THR A 272 -11.93 -4.29 1.55
C THR A 272 -12.59 -5.45 0.82
N ARG A 273 -13.23 -6.37 1.55
CA ARG A 273 -13.97 -7.49 0.95
C ARG A 273 -15.12 -6.99 0.08
N LEU A 274 -15.94 -6.09 0.62
CA LEU A 274 -17.06 -5.50 -0.11
C LEU A 274 -16.61 -4.77 -1.38
N LEU A 275 -15.53 -3.99 -1.29
CA LEU A 275 -15.01 -3.30 -2.46
C LEU A 275 -14.42 -4.27 -3.49
N ASN A 276 -13.67 -5.29 -3.07
CA ASN A 276 -13.13 -6.29 -3.99
C ASN A 276 -14.23 -6.99 -4.78
N ASP A 277 -15.35 -7.38 -4.13
CA ASP A 277 -16.50 -7.99 -4.80
C ASP A 277 -17.08 -7.08 -5.89
N VAL A 278 -17.13 -5.77 -5.64
CA VAL A 278 -17.60 -4.79 -6.63
C VAL A 278 -16.58 -4.65 -7.76
N LEU A 279 -15.29 -4.50 -7.44
CA LEU A 279 -14.23 -4.30 -8.43
C LEU A 279 -14.02 -5.50 -9.36
N GLU A 280 -14.31 -6.73 -8.90
CA GLU A 280 -14.28 -7.93 -9.74
C GLU A 280 -15.28 -7.89 -10.91
N THR A 281 -16.34 -7.08 -10.80
CA THR A 281 -17.36 -6.93 -11.85
C THR A 281 -17.06 -5.79 -12.83
N ILE A 282 -16.06 -4.96 -12.56
CA ILE A 282 -15.74 -3.76 -13.32
C ILE A 282 -14.52 -4.00 -14.21
N PRO A 283 -14.62 -3.80 -15.53
CA PRO A 283 -13.54 -4.16 -16.46
C PRO A 283 -12.28 -3.28 -16.31
N GLN A 284 -12.44 -2.01 -15.91
CA GLN A 284 -11.33 -1.10 -15.72
C GLN A 284 -11.26 -0.63 -14.27
N VAL A 285 -10.08 -0.74 -13.66
CA VAL A 285 -9.86 -0.36 -12.25
C VAL A 285 -8.55 0.40 -12.11
N TRP A 286 -8.64 1.66 -11.69
CA TRP A 286 -7.47 2.49 -11.41
C TRP A 286 -7.37 2.79 -9.93
N LEU A 287 -6.25 2.41 -9.33
CA LEU A 287 -5.96 2.67 -7.93
C LEU A 287 -5.06 3.90 -7.83
N LEU A 288 -5.50 4.91 -7.11
CA LEU A 288 -4.73 6.13 -6.87
C LEU A 288 -4.26 6.15 -5.42
N THR A 289 -2.98 6.34 -5.19
CA THR A 289 -2.45 6.49 -3.83
C THR A 289 -1.04 7.06 -3.85
N GLY A 290 -0.75 8.03 -2.98
CA GLY A 290 0.63 8.48 -2.75
C GLY A 290 1.45 7.49 -1.91
N THR A 291 0.80 6.52 -1.27
CA THR A 291 1.41 5.58 -0.33
C THR A 291 0.88 4.16 -0.57
N PRO A 292 1.23 3.49 -1.68
CA PRO A 292 0.74 2.15 -2.01
C PRO A 292 1.13 1.10 -0.98
N MET A 293 2.22 1.34 -0.25
CA MET A 293 2.66 0.54 0.88
C MET A 293 2.77 1.44 2.12
N THR A 294 1.84 1.29 3.07
CA THR A 294 1.76 2.17 4.24
C THR A 294 2.79 1.88 5.33
N SER A 295 3.23 0.64 5.50
CA SER A 295 4.18 0.27 6.54
C SER A 295 4.94 -1.04 6.34
N ARG A 296 4.44 -1.97 5.55
CA ARG A 296 4.98 -3.33 5.36
C ARG A 296 4.62 -3.88 3.99
N PRO A 297 5.43 -4.80 3.41
CA PRO A 297 5.12 -5.40 2.11
C PRO A 297 3.74 -6.08 2.04
N ILE A 298 3.24 -6.63 3.15
CA ILE A 298 1.90 -7.23 3.19
C ILE A 298 0.78 -6.24 2.84
N ASN A 299 0.96 -4.96 3.12
CA ASN A 299 -0.02 -3.93 2.78
C ASN A 299 -0.17 -3.72 1.28
N TYR A 300 0.83 -4.13 0.50
CA TYR A 300 0.81 -4.00 -0.95
C TYR A 300 0.08 -5.15 -1.64
N PHE A 301 -0.01 -6.32 -0.98
CA PHE A 301 -0.57 -7.54 -1.55
C PHE A 301 -1.96 -7.36 -2.15
N ASN A 302 -2.89 -6.74 -1.41
CA ASN A 302 -4.27 -6.58 -1.90
C ASN A 302 -4.37 -5.63 -3.10
N LEU A 303 -3.56 -4.58 -3.13
CA LEU A 303 -3.52 -3.66 -4.28
C LEU A 303 -3.01 -4.38 -5.53
N LEU A 304 -1.97 -5.21 -5.39
CA LEU A 304 -1.46 -6.06 -6.46
C LEU A 304 -2.49 -7.09 -6.92
N LYS A 305 -3.29 -7.62 -6.00
CA LYS A 305 -4.40 -8.54 -6.32
C LYS A 305 -5.47 -7.85 -7.17
N ILE A 306 -5.88 -6.63 -6.81
CA ILE A 306 -6.89 -5.85 -7.55
C ILE A 306 -6.44 -5.57 -8.99
N VAL A 307 -5.15 -5.31 -9.20
CA VAL A 307 -4.62 -5.07 -10.55
C VAL A 307 -4.15 -6.34 -11.27
N ASP A 308 -4.59 -7.49 -10.82
CA ASP A 308 -4.31 -8.82 -11.40
C ASP A 308 -2.82 -9.12 -11.56
N SER A 309 -1.98 -8.61 -10.65
CA SER A 309 -0.56 -8.91 -10.64
C SER A 309 -0.32 -10.39 -10.31
N PRO A 310 0.50 -11.11 -11.09
CA PRO A 310 0.88 -12.50 -10.79
C PRO A 310 1.49 -12.70 -9.40
N LEU A 311 2.10 -11.66 -8.85
CA LEU A 311 2.67 -11.71 -7.49
C LEU A 311 1.61 -11.93 -6.40
N ALA A 312 0.36 -11.60 -6.67
CA ALA A 312 -0.73 -11.71 -5.71
C ALA A 312 -1.64 -12.93 -5.93
N LEU A 313 -1.27 -13.86 -6.79
CA LEU A 313 -2.02 -15.10 -7.02
C LEU A 313 -1.95 -16.05 -5.82
N ASN A 314 -0.84 -16.06 -5.10
CA ASN A 314 -0.67 -16.90 -3.91
C ASN A 314 -0.18 -16.07 -2.72
N TRP A 315 -1.07 -15.89 -1.74
CA TRP A 315 -0.78 -15.11 -0.54
C TRP A 315 0.39 -15.67 0.29
N GLN A 316 0.46 -16.99 0.44
CA GLN A 316 1.50 -17.61 1.26
C GLN A 316 2.88 -17.48 0.60
N ALA A 317 2.95 -17.66 -0.71
CA ALA A 317 4.18 -17.45 -1.47
C ALA A 317 4.66 -16.00 -1.36
N TYR A 318 3.74 -15.04 -1.52
CA TYR A 318 4.03 -13.62 -1.35
C TYR A 318 4.57 -13.31 0.06
N VAL A 319 3.88 -13.80 1.08
CA VAL A 319 4.23 -13.55 2.49
C VAL A 319 5.61 -14.12 2.82
N ARG A 320 5.92 -15.34 2.39
CA ARG A 320 7.24 -15.93 2.62
C ARG A 320 8.34 -15.15 1.91
N ARG A 321 8.11 -14.79 0.64
CA ARG A 321 9.14 -14.15 -0.18
C ARG A 321 9.38 -12.69 0.20
N TYR A 322 8.33 -11.91 0.43
CA TYR A 322 8.46 -10.46 0.61
C TYR A 322 8.25 -9.99 2.05
N CYS A 323 7.64 -10.82 2.91
CA CYS A 323 7.36 -10.45 4.30
C CYS A 323 8.21 -11.23 5.31
N LYS A 324 9.23 -12.01 4.90
CA LYS A 324 9.93 -12.96 5.79
C LYS A 324 8.93 -13.81 6.59
N GLY A 325 7.81 -14.17 5.97
CA GLY A 325 6.68 -14.78 6.66
C GLY A 325 6.93 -16.22 7.08
N TYR A 326 6.48 -16.56 8.27
CA TYR A 326 6.51 -17.92 8.79
C TYR A 326 5.26 -18.21 9.61
N GLN A 327 4.90 -19.50 9.69
CA GLN A 327 3.83 -19.95 10.56
C GLN A 327 4.35 -20.26 11.96
N PHE A 328 3.56 -19.92 12.95
CA PHE A 328 3.77 -20.35 14.33
C PHE A 328 2.44 -20.75 14.97
N THR A 329 2.48 -21.51 16.06
CA THR A 329 1.29 -22.03 16.71
C THR A 329 0.97 -21.19 17.95
N VAL A 330 -0.28 -20.74 18.06
CA VAL A 330 -0.83 -20.07 19.25
C VAL A 330 -2.02 -20.90 19.73
N GLY A 331 -1.87 -21.59 20.83
CA GLY A 331 -2.83 -22.62 21.24
C GLY A 331 -2.98 -23.69 20.14
N ASN A 332 -4.21 -23.94 19.70
CA ASN A 332 -4.52 -24.90 18.63
C ASN A 332 -4.58 -24.28 17.23
N ARG A 333 -4.21 -23.01 17.05
CA ARG A 333 -4.32 -22.29 15.78
C ARG A 333 -2.95 -21.99 15.19
N LYS A 334 -2.78 -22.28 13.89
CA LYS A 334 -1.62 -21.82 13.12
C LYS A 334 -1.84 -20.39 12.66
N VAL A 335 -0.92 -19.50 13.02
CA VAL A 335 -0.94 -18.07 12.69
C VAL A 335 0.29 -17.71 11.87
N TRP A 336 0.13 -16.81 10.91
CA TRP A 336 1.23 -16.29 10.12
C TRP A 336 1.81 -15.02 10.72
N ASN A 337 3.12 -14.99 10.87
CA ASN A 337 3.84 -13.73 11.04
C ASN A 337 4.09 -13.11 9.67
N THR A 338 3.64 -11.89 9.45
CA THR A 338 3.79 -11.13 8.19
C THR A 338 4.44 -9.78 8.40
N SER A 339 5.10 -9.59 9.54
CA SER A 339 5.62 -8.28 9.96
C SER A 339 6.97 -7.91 9.35
N GLY A 340 7.68 -8.89 8.78
CA GLY A 340 8.99 -8.68 8.19
C GLY A 340 8.94 -8.11 6.76
N ALA A 341 10.14 -7.91 6.20
CA ALA A 341 10.37 -7.48 4.83
C ALA A 341 11.58 -8.20 4.25
N SER A 342 11.52 -8.59 2.98
CA SER A 342 12.61 -9.26 2.24
C SER A 342 12.42 -9.09 0.73
N ASN A 343 13.50 -9.23 -0.04
CA ASN A 343 13.50 -9.18 -1.51
C ASN A 343 12.79 -7.93 -2.08
N LEU A 344 13.00 -6.76 -1.44
CA LEU A 344 12.24 -5.55 -1.74
C LEU A 344 12.58 -4.98 -3.13
N ASP A 345 13.85 -5.06 -3.54
CA ASP A 345 14.28 -4.64 -4.89
C ASP A 345 13.63 -5.50 -5.97
N GLU A 346 13.52 -6.82 -5.71
CA GLU A 346 12.80 -7.72 -6.59
C GLU A 346 11.31 -7.35 -6.67
N LEU A 347 10.68 -7.07 -5.52
CA LEU A 347 9.27 -6.65 -5.48
C LEU A 347 9.07 -5.37 -6.30
N ARG A 348 9.96 -4.40 -6.16
CA ARG A 348 9.96 -3.16 -6.93
C ARG A 348 10.06 -3.42 -8.44
N GLU A 349 11.06 -4.20 -8.87
CA GLU A 349 11.24 -4.53 -10.30
C GLU A 349 10.02 -5.24 -10.89
N ARG A 350 9.46 -6.18 -10.16
CA ARG A 350 8.32 -6.98 -10.61
C ARG A 350 7.00 -6.23 -10.66
N THR A 351 6.90 -5.10 -9.97
CA THR A 351 5.68 -4.30 -9.96
C THR A 351 5.70 -3.14 -10.97
N LYS A 352 6.82 -2.85 -11.61
CA LYS A 352 6.98 -1.71 -12.54
C LYS A 352 5.93 -1.63 -13.65
N SER A 353 5.49 -2.76 -14.17
CA SER A 353 4.47 -2.81 -15.23
C SER A 353 3.05 -2.53 -14.75
N TYR A 354 2.81 -2.59 -13.45
CA TYR A 354 1.50 -2.39 -12.81
C TYR A 354 1.38 -1.05 -12.09
N VAL A 355 2.50 -0.34 -11.91
CA VAL A 355 2.58 0.82 -11.03
C VAL A 355 3.41 1.91 -11.67
N LEU A 356 2.88 3.12 -11.76
CA LEU A 356 3.66 4.32 -12.00
C LEU A 356 3.88 5.03 -10.67
N ARG A 357 5.15 5.17 -10.28
CA ARG A 357 5.56 5.92 -9.10
C ARG A 357 6.63 6.94 -9.46
N ARG A 358 6.39 8.19 -9.13
CA ARG A 358 7.35 9.28 -9.30
C ARG A 358 7.32 10.16 -8.05
N MET A 359 8.48 10.65 -7.67
CA MET A 359 8.61 11.57 -6.54
C MET A 359 8.38 13.00 -7.03
N LYS A 360 7.76 13.81 -6.20
CA LYS A 360 7.55 15.22 -6.54
C LYS A 360 8.84 16.02 -6.64
N THR A 361 9.88 15.60 -5.92
CA THR A 361 11.22 16.19 -6.00
C THR A 361 11.89 16.00 -7.36
N ASP A 362 11.51 14.95 -8.10
CA ASP A 362 12.08 14.66 -9.42
C ASP A 362 11.31 15.38 -10.55
N ILE A 363 10.11 15.85 -10.24
CA ILE A 363 9.14 16.36 -11.23
C ILE A 363 8.89 17.86 -11.08
N LEU A 364 8.83 18.34 -9.83
CA LEU A 364 8.49 19.73 -9.53
C LEU A 364 9.73 20.46 -9.01
N ASP A 365 9.92 21.68 -9.49
CA ASP A 365 10.88 22.60 -8.91
C ASP A 365 10.28 23.16 -7.61
N LEU A 366 10.54 22.47 -6.51
CA LEU A 366 10.07 22.86 -5.18
C LEU A 366 11.23 23.37 -4.34
N PRO A 367 11.00 24.37 -3.49
CA PRO A 367 11.98 24.77 -2.48
C PRO A 367 12.40 23.58 -1.60
N GLU A 368 13.51 23.71 -0.89
CA GLU A 368 14.05 22.64 -0.06
C GLU A 368 13.09 22.26 1.08
N LYS A 369 12.99 20.95 1.38
CA LYS A 369 12.34 20.44 2.59
C LYS A 369 13.39 19.92 3.56
N ILE A 370 13.50 20.55 4.72
CA ILE A 370 14.46 20.21 5.75
C ILE A 370 13.75 19.56 6.92
N VAL A 371 14.04 18.29 7.19
CA VAL A 371 13.45 17.53 8.30
C VAL A 371 14.46 17.46 9.44
N THR A 372 14.10 18.02 10.60
CA THR A 372 14.96 18.14 11.76
C THR A 372 14.33 17.48 12.98
N PRO A 373 14.85 16.33 13.46
CA PRO A 373 14.51 15.85 14.79
C PRO A 373 15.13 16.74 15.85
N VAL A 374 14.35 17.10 16.86
CA VAL A 374 14.81 17.87 18.03
C VAL A 374 14.74 16.95 19.23
N PHE A 375 15.89 16.45 19.64
CA PHE A 375 15.99 15.54 20.77
C PHE A 375 16.11 16.32 22.08
N VAL A 376 15.25 15.98 23.04
CA VAL A 376 15.18 16.62 24.36
C VAL A 376 15.06 15.51 25.42
N GLU A 377 15.64 15.71 26.58
CA GLU A 377 15.43 14.82 27.73
C GLU A 377 14.17 15.21 28.49
N LEU A 378 13.35 14.21 28.83
CA LEU A 378 12.20 14.38 29.69
C LEU A 378 12.61 14.11 31.14
N THR A 379 12.30 15.03 32.04
CA THR A 379 12.36 14.81 33.49
C THR A 379 10.94 14.94 34.01
N SER A 380 10.26 13.82 34.21
CA SER A 380 8.86 13.79 34.66
C SER A 380 8.63 12.58 35.55
N ARG A 381 8.35 12.84 36.83
CA ARG A 381 7.99 11.79 37.78
C ARG A 381 6.74 11.02 37.37
N MET A 382 5.78 11.71 36.78
CA MET A 382 4.55 11.06 36.28
C MET A 382 4.83 10.07 35.15
N TYR A 383 5.79 10.40 34.28
CA TYR A 383 6.23 9.48 33.22
C TYR A 383 6.90 8.23 33.80
N ASP A 384 7.79 8.40 34.77
CA ASP A 384 8.52 7.31 35.40
C ASP A 384 7.56 6.36 36.11
N GLU A 385 6.60 6.88 36.87
CA GLU A 385 5.55 6.09 37.56
C GLU A 385 4.69 5.29 36.56
N GLU A 386 4.25 5.89 35.45
CA GLU A 386 3.46 5.19 34.43
C GLU A 386 4.31 4.17 33.64
N LEU A 387 5.59 4.42 33.44
CA LEU A 387 6.51 3.50 32.78
C LEU A 387 6.79 2.26 33.64
N GLU A 388 7.01 2.44 34.96
CA GLU A 388 7.17 1.35 35.90
C GLU A 388 5.94 0.45 35.93
N GLU A 389 4.75 1.04 35.98
CA GLU A 389 3.48 0.28 35.97
C GLU A 389 3.25 -0.44 34.63
N PHE A 390 3.59 0.19 33.51
CA PHE A 390 3.57 -0.44 32.19
C PHE A 390 4.49 -1.66 32.15
N THR A 391 5.71 -1.54 32.67
CA THR A 391 6.72 -2.60 32.70
C THR A 391 6.25 -3.76 33.60
N ARG A 392 5.66 -3.46 34.76
CA ARG A 392 5.10 -4.45 35.68
C ARG A 392 4.01 -5.29 35.00
N ILE A 393 3.03 -4.65 34.36
CA ILE A 393 1.90 -5.33 33.69
C ILE A 393 2.39 -6.14 32.49
N SER A 394 3.37 -5.61 31.75
CA SER A 394 3.91 -6.29 30.56
C SER A 394 4.70 -7.56 30.90
N ASN A 395 5.27 -7.63 32.12
CA ASN A 395 6.00 -8.80 32.60
C ASN A 395 5.09 -9.89 33.15
N ASP A 396 3.87 -9.56 33.56
CA ASP A 396 2.84 -10.51 33.99
C ASP A 396 2.22 -11.22 32.78
N LYS A 397 2.92 -12.27 32.31
CA LYS A 397 2.55 -13.04 31.10
C LYS A 397 1.36 -13.97 31.32
N LYS A 398 0.17 -13.46 31.58
CA LYS A 398 -1.05 -14.32 31.59
C LYS A 398 -2.19 -13.62 30.85
N ASP A 399 -2.61 -14.22 29.72
CA ASP A 399 -3.87 -14.07 28.99
C ASP A 399 -4.05 -12.84 28.03
N ASN A 400 -4.99 -13.00 27.07
CA ASN A 400 -5.39 -11.98 26.10
C ASN A 400 -5.89 -10.66 26.71
N GLU A 401 -6.35 -10.67 27.95
CA GLU A 401 -6.71 -9.48 28.73
C GLU A 401 -5.49 -8.58 28.97
N THR A 402 -4.31 -9.17 29.18
CA THR A 402 -3.06 -8.44 29.42
C THR A 402 -2.66 -7.58 28.22
N ILE A 403 -2.91 -8.04 26.98
CA ILE A 403 -2.58 -7.27 25.76
C ILE A 403 -3.40 -5.98 25.68
N SER A 404 -4.70 -6.04 25.95
CA SER A 404 -5.57 -4.86 25.92
C SER A 404 -5.18 -3.85 27.01
N VAL A 405 -4.85 -4.33 28.20
CA VAL A 405 -4.40 -3.49 29.32
C VAL A 405 -3.06 -2.82 28.98
N THR A 406 -2.12 -3.57 28.42
CA THR A 406 -0.81 -3.06 28.01
C THR A 406 -0.93 -1.98 26.93
N LEU A 407 -1.80 -2.17 25.93
CA LEU A 407 -2.06 -1.17 24.90
C LEU A 407 -2.69 0.11 25.48
N ASN A 408 -3.63 -0.01 26.41
CA ASN A 408 -4.24 1.14 27.06
C ASN A 408 -3.22 1.94 27.89
N ARG A 409 -2.30 1.25 28.58
CA ARG A 409 -1.21 1.91 29.30
C ARG A 409 -0.24 2.62 28.36
N LEU A 410 0.16 1.98 27.28
CA LEU A 410 0.99 2.62 26.27
C LEU A 410 0.34 3.90 25.71
N MET A 411 -0.97 3.89 25.51
CA MET A 411 -1.70 5.09 25.09
C MET A 411 -1.67 6.20 26.16
N LYS A 412 -1.77 5.87 27.44
CA LYS A 412 -1.63 6.85 28.54
C LYS A 412 -0.22 7.46 28.56
N ILE A 413 0.81 6.63 28.49
CA ILE A 413 2.21 7.11 28.41
C ILE A 413 2.40 8.07 27.24
N ARG A 414 1.87 7.75 26.07
CA ARG A 414 1.95 8.63 24.90
C ARG A 414 1.18 9.94 25.08
N GLN A 415 0.01 9.91 25.74
CA GLN A 415 -0.74 11.11 26.09
C GLN A 415 0.04 12.01 27.05
N LEU A 416 0.69 11.40 28.05
CA LEU A 416 1.54 12.13 28.99
C LEU A 416 2.75 12.76 28.30
N ILE A 417 3.44 12.01 27.45
CA ILE A 417 4.53 12.54 26.61
C ILE A 417 4.05 13.74 25.78
N ALA A 418 2.90 13.61 25.13
CA ALA A 418 2.34 14.67 24.32
C ALA A 418 2.02 15.93 25.13
N TYR A 419 1.52 15.76 26.35
CA TYR A 419 1.27 16.85 27.30
C TYR A 419 2.56 17.55 27.73
N GLU A 420 3.53 16.79 28.22
CA GLU A 420 4.84 17.30 28.68
C GLU A 420 5.62 18.01 27.55
N LYS A 421 5.31 17.69 26.29
CA LYS A 421 5.95 18.31 25.12
C LYS A 421 5.40 19.68 24.76
N ILE A 422 4.21 20.05 25.22
CA ILE A 422 3.56 21.34 24.86
C ILE A 422 4.49 22.56 25.07
N PRO A 423 5.21 22.71 26.21
CA PRO A 423 6.12 23.84 26.39
C PRO A 423 7.21 23.92 25.32
N TYR A 424 7.81 22.80 24.94
CA TYR A 424 8.85 22.75 23.90
C TYR A 424 8.31 23.05 22.51
N THR A 425 7.13 22.51 22.20
CA THR A 425 6.43 22.83 20.95
C THR A 425 6.10 24.32 20.87
N CYS A 426 5.65 24.91 21.98
CA CYS A 426 5.41 26.36 22.07
C CYS A 426 6.69 27.18 21.85
N GLU A 427 7.82 26.76 22.40
CA GLU A 427 9.10 27.45 22.20
C GLU A 427 9.51 27.46 20.71
N ILE A 428 9.31 26.34 20.01
CA ILE A 428 9.55 26.27 18.56
C ILE A 428 8.59 27.18 17.81
N ILE A 429 7.30 27.17 18.16
CA ILE A 429 6.29 28.05 17.55
C ILE A 429 6.68 29.52 17.75
N ASP A 430 6.97 29.93 18.97
CA ASP A 430 7.28 31.31 19.31
C ASP A 430 8.51 31.81 18.51
N LYS A 431 9.58 31.01 18.44
CA LYS A 431 10.78 31.31 17.61
C LYS A 431 10.45 31.47 16.12
N CYS A 432 9.52 30.68 15.61
CA CYS A 432 9.11 30.76 14.19
C CYS A 432 8.23 31.99 13.94
N LEU A 433 7.36 32.33 14.87
CA LEU A 433 6.52 33.53 14.80
C LEU A 433 7.36 34.81 14.84
N ASP A 434 8.40 34.87 15.67
CA ASP A 434 9.37 35.97 15.73
C ASP A 434 10.10 36.18 14.38
N GLN A 435 10.26 35.12 13.59
CA GLN A 435 10.77 35.16 12.23
C GLN A 435 9.71 35.48 11.17
N GLY A 436 8.45 35.76 11.58
CA GLY A 436 7.35 36.05 10.68
C GLY A 436 6.71 34.86 9.97
N LYS A 437 7.17 33.63 10.26
CA LYS A 437 6.76 32.40 9.57
C LYS A 437 5.38 31.91 10.02
N LYS A 438 4.62 31.34 9.10
CA LYS A 438 3.39 30.59 9.41
C LYS A 438 3.73 29.14 9.77
N VAL A 439 3.10 28.66 10.85
CA VAL A 439 3.40 27.36 11.47
C VAL A 439 2.19 26.43 11.38
N ILE A 440 2.44 25.17 11.02
CA ILE A 440 1.45 24.09 11.05
C ILE A 440 1.87 23.12 12.16
N VAL A 441 0.95 22.80 13.06
CA VAL A 441 1.21 21.83 14.15
C VAL A 441 0.29 20.63 13.99
N PHE A 442 0.86 19.45 13.93
CA PHE A 442 0.12 18.19 13.91
C PHE A 442 0.26 17.46 15.24
N THR A 443 -0.86 16.92 15.73
CA THR A 443 -0.94 16.13 16.97
C THR A 443 -1.90 14.96 16.81
N ASN A 444 -1.70 13.88 17.53
CA ASN A 444 -2.65 12.76 17.58
C ASN A 444 -3.74 12.95 18.65
N PHE A 445 -3.48 13.80 19.63
CA PHE A 445 -4.33 13.92 20.82
C PHE A 445 -5.10 15.24 20.83
N THR A 446 -6.40 15.16 21.01
CA THR A 446 -7.29 16.34 21.07
C THR A 446 -6.90 17.28 22.22
N MET A 447 -6.45 16.73 23.36
CA MET A 447 -5.98 17.55 24.48
C MET A 447 -4.82 18.47 24.07
N SER A 448 -3.81 17.94 23.37
CA SER A 448 -2.68 18.77 22.89
C SER A 448 -3.13 19.83 21.89
N LEU A 449 -4.08 19.49 21.01
CA LEU A 449 -4.69 20.45 20.07
C LEU A 449 -5.39 21.59 20.82
N ASP A 450 -6.23 21.28 21.80
CA ASP A 450 -6.99 22.25 22.57
C ASP A 450 -6.06 23.16 23.39
N MET A 451 -5.04 22.62 24.05
CA MET A 451 -4.06 23.39 24.82
C MET A 451 -3.27 24.37 23.96
N LEU A 452 -2.77 23.91 22.82
CA LEU A 452 -2.05 24.76 21.87
C LEU A 452 -2.98 25.87 21.32
N HIS A 453 -4.22 25.52 20.98
CA HIS A 453 -5.18 26.50 20.51
C HIS A 453 -5.54 27.54 21.56
N GLU A 454 -5.77 27.15 22.80
CA GLU A 454 -6.08 28.10 23.86
C GLU A 454 -4.93 29.09 24.10
N LYS A 455 -3.67 28.60 24.08
CA LYS A 455 -2.49 29.48 24.18
C LYS A 455 -2.41 30.50 23.02
N TYR A 456 -2.69 30.06 21.80
CA TYR A 456 -2.54 30.88 20.59
C TYR A 456 -3.89 31.32 19.97
N LYS A 457 -4.95 31.41 20.75
CA LYS A 457 -6.33 31.64 20.31
C LYS A 457 -6.52 32.81 19.36
N LYS A 458 -5.72 33.88 19.52
CA LYS A 458 -5.84 35.11 18.74
C LYS A 458 -5.33 34.99 17.30
N ASN A 459 -4.37 34.08 17.08
CA ASN A 459 -3.65 33.91 15.80
C ASN A 459 -3.59 32.49 15.30
N SER A 460 -4.41 31.58 15.85
CA SER A 460 -4.51 30.19 15.41
C SER A 460 -5.90 29.81 14.94
N VAL A 461 -5.94 28.81 14.09
CA VAL A 461 -7.15 28.06 13.70
C VAL A 461 -6.91 26.58 13.94
N ILE A 462 -8.01 25.83 14.14
CA ILE A 462 -7.96 24.39 14.37
C ILE A 462 -8.67 23.61 13.28
N LEU A 463 -8.25 22.35 13.12
CA LEU A 463 -8.97 21.35 12.34
C LEU A 463 -8.93 19.99 13.06
N ASN A 464 -10.11 19.47 13.40
CA ASN A 464 -10.25 18.15 14.00
C ASN A 464 -11.33 17.30 13.31
N GLY A 465 -11.42 16.03 13.67
CA GLY A 465 -12.32 15.07 13.04
C GLY A 465 -13.82 15.42 13.21
N SER A 466 -14.20 16.04 14.32
CA SER A 466 -15.60 16.35 14.67
C SER A 466 -16.18 17.59 13.97
N MET A 467 -15.34 18.40 13.35
CA MET A 467 -15.79 19.63 12.66
C MET A 467 -16.53 19.29 11.36
N SER A 468 -17.55 20.10 11.04
CA SER A 468 -18.23 20.04 9.74
C SER A 468 -17.28 20.37 8.58
N LYS A 469 -17.64 19.96 7.37
CA LYS A 469 -16.83 20.21 6.17
C LYS A 469 -16.60 21.70 5.92
N GLU A 470 -17.64 22.50 6.14
CA GLU A 470 -17.63 23.95 5.95
C GLU A 470 -16.65 24.62 6.93
N LYS A 471 -16.69 24.24 8.21
CA LYS A 471 -15.77 24.77 9.23
C LYS A 471 -14.32 24.35 8.97
N LYS A 472 -14.09 23.13 8.47
CA LYS A 472 -12.75 22.69 8.06
C LYS A 472 -12.21 23.54 6.92
N GLN A 473 -13.03 23.81 5.91
CA GLN A 473 -12.63 24.65 4.78
C GLN A 473 -12.40 26.08 5.22
N GLU A 474 -13.25 26.65 6.06
CA GLU A 474 -13.07 27.99 6.65
C GLU A 474 -11.72 28.10 7.38
N SER A 475 -11.35 27.11 8.19
CA SER A 475 -10.06 27.12 8.89
C SER A 475 -8.88 27.13 7.91
N VAL A 476 -8.97 26.36 6.83
CA VAL A 476 -7.94 26.33 5.77
C VAL A 476 -7.86 27.69 5.06
N ASP A 477 -8.99 28.25 4.64
CA ASP A 477 -9.06 29.50 3.91
C ASP A 477 -8.53 30.66 4.75
N ARG A 478 -8.86 30.69 6.04
CA ARG A 478 -8.33 31.69 6.98
C ARG A 478 -6.84 31.60 7.17
N PHE A 479 -6.29 30.37 7.31
CA PHE A 479 -4.85 30.19 7.43
C PHE A 479 -4.11 30.60 6.15
N GLN A 480 -4.67 30.26 4.98
CA GLN A 480 -4.06 30.59 3.70
C GLN A 480 -4.06 32.08 3.41
N ASN A 481 -5.18 32.80 3.70
CA ASN A 481 -5.42 34.12 3.17
C ASN A 481 -5.36 35.24 4.23
N GLU A 482 -5.49 34.95 5.53
CA GLU A 482 -5.46 35.95 6.58
C GLU A 482 -4.06 36.06 7.22
N ASP A 483 -3.43 37.21 7.13
CA ASP A 483 -2.11 37.46 7.74
C ASP A 483 -2.08 37.36 9.25
N LYS A 484 -3.18 37.64 9.91
CA LYS A 484 -3.29 37.54 11.37
C LYS A 484 -3.33 36.09 11.85
N VAL A 485 -3.70 35.14 10.99
CA VAL A 485 -3.73 33.70 11.29
C VAL A 485 -2.37 33.12 10.94
N LYS A 486 -1.53 32.88 11.95
CA LYS A 486 -0.16 32.42 11.81
C LYS A 486 0.01 30.93 12.12
N ILE A 487 -0.96 30.33 12.83
CA ILE A 487 -0.83 28.96 13.29
C ILE A 487 -2.04 28.13 12.85
N PHE A 488 -1.77 26.98 12.25
CA PHE A 488 -2.76 25.96 11.92
C PHE A 488 -2.51 24.72 12.78
N ILE A 489 -3.46 24.33 13.63
CA ILE A 489 -3.30 23.20 14.55
C ILE A 489 -4.30 22.11 14.15
N SER A 490 -3.81 20.88 13.93
CA SER A 490 -4.68 19.81 13.46
C SER A 490 -4.29 18.43 14.01
N ASN A 491 -5.30 17.54 14.10
CA ASN A 491 -5.00 16.14 14.25
C ASN A 491 -4.32 15.61 12.98
N ILE A 492 -3.27 14.79 13.14
CA ILE A 492 -2.43 14.31 12.05
C ILE A 492 -3.24 13.57 10.96
N VAL A 493 -4.22 12.75 11.35
CA VAL A 493 -5.06 12.02 10.40
C VAL A 493 -6.09 12.95 9.74
N ALA A 494 -6.75 13.82 10.52
CA ALA A 494 -7.77 14.72 9.99
C ALA A 494 -7.19 15.79 9.07
N GLY A 495 -6.04 16.35 9.41
CA GLY A 495 -5.32 17.33 8.60
C GLY A 495 -4.47 16.74 7.48
N GLY A 496 -4.18 15.44 7.54
CA GLY A 496 -3.43 14.72 6.52
C GLY A 496 -4.21 14.42 5.23
N ILE A 497 -5.50 14.75 5.13
CA ILE A 497 -6.32 14.35 3.98
C ILE A 497 -6.95 15.59 3.30
N GLY A 498 -6.60 15.80 2.02
CA GLY A 498 -7.36 16.65 1.09
C GLY A 498 -7.27 18.16 1.25
N ILE A 499 -6.43 18.68 2.16
CA ILE A 499 -6.27 20.13 2.36
C ILE A 499 -4.94 20.64 1.79
N THR A 500 -4.87 21.94 1.52
CA THR A 500 -3.64 22.62 1.05
C THR A 500 -3.27 23.72 2.04
N LEU A 501 -2.01 23.69 2.52
CA LEU A 501 -1.50 24.61 3.53
C LEU A 501 -0.17 25.24 3.10
N THR A 502 -0.06 25.64 1.82
CA THR A 502 1.17 26.19 1.23
C THR A 502 1.59 27.55 1.79
N ALA A 503 0.72 28.24 2.53
CA ALA A 503 1.12 29.41 3.29
C ALA A 503 2.01 29.07 4.50
N GLY A 504 2.04 27.80 4.93
CA GLY A 504 2.87 27.32 6.03
C GLY A 504 4.29 26.99 5.58
N GLU A 505 5.27 27.51 6.29
CA GLU A 505 6.71 27.27 6.05
C GLU A 505 7.32 26.35 7.09
N VAL A 506 6.65 26.16 8.22
CA VAL A 506 7.10 25.31 9.31
C VAL A 506 6.02 24.30 9.65
N VAL A 507 6.42 23.02 9.74
CA VAL A 507 5.57 21.91 10.18
C VAL A 507 6.16 21.33 11.46
N ILE A 508 5.36 21.21 12.50
CA ILE A 508 5.76 20.61 13.78
C ILE A 508 4.92 19.36 14.04
N MET A 509 5.56 18.23 14.21
CA MET A 509 4.92 16.97 14.61
C MET A 509 5.00 16.85 16.13
N ASN A 510 4.01 17.41 16.85
CA ASN A 510 4.02 17.38 18.32
C ASN A 510 4.04 15.94 18.86
N ASP A 511 3.30 15.05 18.23
CA ASP A 511 3.26 13.62 18.58
C ASP A 511 3.47 12.74 17.36
N LEU A 512 3.94 11.52 17.57
CA LEU A 512 4.23 10.57 16.50
C LEU A 512 3.05 9.62 16.26
N SER A 513 2.64 9.44 15.01
CA SER A 513 1.77 8.34 14.59
C SER A 513 2.61 7.07 14.42
N PHE A 514 2.04 5.88 14.62
CA PHE A 514 2.70 4.60 14.31
C PHE A 514 2.80 4.30 12.80
N VAL A 515 2.17 5.12 11.95
CA VAL A 515 2.10 4.93 10.50
C VAL A 515 2.93 6.01 9.82
N PRO A 516 4.06 5.67 9.15
CA PRO A 516 4.90 6.64 8.45
C PRO A 516 4.14 7.46 7.42
N ALA A 517 3.21 6.86 6.69
CA ALA A 517 2.39 7.54 5.70
C ALA A 517 1.61 8.74 6.27
N HIS A 518 1.17 8.70 7.53
CA HIS A 518 0.48 9.83 8.15
C HIS A 518 1.40 11.06 8.28
N HIS A 519 2.69 10.82 8.60
CA HIS A 519 3.68 11.90 8.69
C HIS A 519 3.97 12.51 7.32
N SER A 520 4.27 11.67 6.32
CA SER A 520 4.51 12.15 4.95
C SER A 520 3.30 12.90 4.40
N GLN A 521 2.09 12.40 4.64
CA GLN A 521 0.85 13.09 4.22
C GLN A 521 0.68 14.45 4.90
N ALA A 522 1.00 14.56 6.18
CA ALA A 522 0.91 15.80 6.93
C ALA A 522 1.97 16.82 6.46
N GLU A 523 3.23 16.40 6.27
CA GLU A 523 4.30 17.22 5.70
C GLU A 523 3.90 17.77 4.32
N ASP A 524 3.29 16.95 3.50
CA ASP A 524 2.91 17.25 2.13
C ASP A 524 1.72 18.21 2.01
N ARG A 525 1.11 18.63 3.12
CA ARG A 525 0.13 19.73 3.12
C ARG A 525 0.80 21.09 2.91
N ALA A 526 2.02 21.25 3.43
CA ALA A 526 2.85 22.44 3.22
C ALA A 526 3.77 22.27 2.00
N TYR A 527 4.43 21.11 1.86
CA TYR A 527 5.41 20.83 0.83
C TYR A 527 4.77 20.27 -0.44
N ARG A 528 4.23 21.14 -1.26
CA ARG A 528 3.54 20.78 -2.52
C ARG A 528 3.59 21.92 -3.53
N TYR A 529 3.09 21.66 -4.75
CA TYR A 529 2.97 22.68 -5.79
C TYR A 529 2.29 23.95 -5.27
N GLY A 530 2.92 25.09 -5.53
CA GLY A 530 2.51 26.40 -5.03
C GLY A 530 3.25 26.86 -3.77
N GLN A 531 4.11 26.02 -3.16
CA GLN A 531 5.00 26.44 -2.10
C GLN A 531 6.14 27.33 -2.67
N GLN A 532 6.34 28.48 -2.07
CA GLN A 532 7.34 29.46 -2.52
C GLN A 532 8.62 29.45 -1.65
N ASN A 533 8.51 28.94 -0.42
CA ASN A 533 9.57 28.99 0.58
C ASN A 533 10.00 27.58 0.98
N SER A 534 11.23 27.45 1.49
CA SER A 534 11.70 26.20 2.10
C SER A 534 10.80 25.79 3.26
N VAL A 535 10.50 24.50 3.35
CA VAL A 535 9.65 23.96 4.41
C VAL A 535 10.51 23.29 5.47
N LEU A 536 10.43 23.80 6.69
CA LEU A 536 11.12 23.22 7.85
C LEU A 536 10.17 22.29 8.60
N VAL A 537 10.58 21.05 8.80
CA VAL A 537 9.78 20.04 9.52
C VAL A 537 10.49 19.67 10.81
N TYR A 538 9.88 19.97 11.94
CA TYR A 538 10.42 19.66 13.26
C TYR A 538 9.72 18.44 13.88
N TYR A 539 10.54 17.53 14.40
CA TYR A 539 10.10 16.38 15.20
C TYR A 539 10.68 16.51 16.61
N PRO A 540 9.99 17.18 17.54
CA PRO A 540 10.37 17.13 18.94
C PRO A 540 10.21 15.71 19.48
N VAL A 541 11.28 15.11 20.02
CA VAL A 541 11.31 13.72 20.51
C VAL A 541 12.00 13.68 21.86
N PHE A 542 11.34 13.13 22.86
CA PHE A 542 11.97 12.87 24.14
C PHE A 542 12.85 11.62 24.07
N GLU A 543 14.18 11.81 24.24
CA GLU A 543 15.20 10.80 23.96
C GLU A 543 15.17 9.60 24.91
N ASN A 544 14.93 9.85 26.19
CA ASN A 544 14.89 8.86 27.27
C ASN A 544 13.49 8.22 27.44
N THR A 545 12.65 8.20 26.40
CA THR A 545 11.27 7.72 26.52
C THR A 545 10.90 6.70 25.42
N VAL A 546 9.73 6.08 25.59
CA VAL A 546 9.15 5.20 24.55
C VAL A 546 8.98 5.89 23.20
N GLU A 547 8.94 7.22 23.20
CA GLU A 547 8.80 7.99 21.96
C GLU A 547 10.05 7.88 21.06
N LYS A 548 11.25 7.85 21.62
CA LYS A 548 12.49 7.61 20.88
C LYS A 548 12.45 6.26 20.18
N ILE A 549 11.91 5.25 20.85
CA ILE A 549 11.74 3.92 20.28
C ILE A 549 10.77 3.98 19.10
N ILE A 550 9.62 4.66 19.28
CA ILE A 550 8.64 4.87 18.21
C ILE A 550 9.26 5.61 17.04
N TYR A 551 10.01 6.67 17.28
CA TYR A 551 10.71 7.43 16.25
C TYR A 551 11.68 6.55 15.44
N ASN A 552 12.52 5.76 16.12
CA ASN A 552 13.46 4.86 15.45
C ASN A 552 12.74 3.81 14.59
N ILE A 553 11.60 3.32 15.06
CA ILE A 553 10.75 2.39 14.33
C ILE A 553 10.17 3.04 13.07
N LEU A 554 9.70 4.28 13.18
CA LEU A 554 9.18 5.03 12.03
C LEU A 554 10.26 5.23 10.97
N GLN A 555 11.49 5.56 11.35
CA GLN A 555 12.62 5.71 10.42
C GLN A 555 12.93 4.39 9.71
N LYS A 556 12.96 3.27 10.44
CA LYS A 556 13.16 1.95 9.84
C LYS A 556 12.03 1.59 8.85
N LYS A 557 10.77 1.88 9.21
CA LYS A 557 9.62 1.63 8.31
C LYS A 557 9.68 2.50 7.05
N LYS A 558 10.08 3.76 7.20
CA LYS A 558 10.26 4.67 6.07
C LYS A 558 11.30 4.10 5.10
N GLY A 559 12.46 3.65 5.57
CA GLY A 559 13.48 3.01 4.73
C GLY A 559 12.96 1.79 3.95
N ILE A 560 12.11 0.95 4.55
CA ILE A 560 11.49 -0.20 3.85
C ILE A 560 10.55 0.28 2.74
N ILE A 561 9.75 1.31 3.00
CA ILE A 561 8.83 1.88 2.01
C ILE A 561 9.64 2.47 0.86
N ASP A 562 10.66 3.26 1.18
CA ASP A 562 11.51 3.93 0.20
C ASP A 562 12.26 2.93 -0.68
N GLN A 563 12.73 1.80 -0.14
CA GLN A 563 13.40 0.75 -0.91
C GLN A 563 12.47 0.10 -1.96
N VAL A 564 11.23 -0.21 -1.61
CA VAL A 564 10.26 -0.78 -2.58
C VAL A 564 9.79 0.28 -3.57
N MET A 565 9.67 1.52 -3.11
CA MET A 565 9.09 2.62 -3.90
C MET A 565 10.12 3.49 -4.60
N GLY A 566 11.41 3.39 -4.28
CA GLY A 566 12.46 4.00 -5.06
C GLY A 566 13.57 4.74 -4.35
N ASP A 567 13.50 4.95 -3.04
CA ASP A 567 14.47 5.75 -2.30
C ASP A 567 14.85 5.07 -0.98
N GLY A 568 16.08 4.60 -0.85
CA GLY A 568 16.69 4.24 0.44
C GLY A 568 17.33 2.85 0.59
N GLU A 569 18.30 2.75 1.47
CA GLU A 569 18.97 1.53 1.88
C GLU A 569 18.26 0.82 3.04
N TYR A 570 18.27 -0.52 3.04
CA TYR A 570 17.55 -1.38 3.97
C TYR A 570 18.36 -1.76 5.21
N SER A 571 17.72 -1.80 6.39
CA SER A 571 18.26 -2.47 7.59
C SER A 571 17.26 -3.46 8.20
N GLU A 572 17.75 -4.69 8.48
CA GLU A 572 16.95 -5.83 8.97
C GLU A 572 16.43 -5.71 10.40
N SER A 573 15.31 -6.33 10.68
CA SER A 573 14.70 -6.67 11.98
C SER A 573 13.68 -5.69 12.56
N PHE A 574 12.41 -5.91 12.26
CA PHE A 574 11.39 -4.92 12.68
C PHE A 574 10.38 -5.34 13.76
N SER A 575 9.95 -6.57 13.82
CA SER A 575 8.80 -6.93 14.66
C SER A 575 9.10 -7.53 16.03
N LYS A 576 10.27 -8.13 16.19
CA LYS A 576 10.74 -8.60 17.49
C LYS A 576 11.31 -7.46 18.35
N ASP A 577 11.82 -6.41 17.67
CA ASP A 577 12.51 -5.31 18.34
C ASP A 577 11.53 -4.31 19.00
N LEU A 578 10.31 -4.15 18.46
CA LEU A 578 9.33 -3.25 19.07
C LEU A 578 8.86 -3.77 20.44
N LEU A 579 8.42 -5.00 20.51
CA LEU A 579 8.00 -5.59 21.79
C LEU A 579 9.18 -5.81 22.74
N LYS A 580 10.35 -6.22 22.23
CA LYS A 580 11.57 -6.35 23.05
C LYS A 580 12.19 -5.03 23.49
N SER A 581 11.97 -3.96 22.76
CA SER A 581 12.49 -2.63 23.14
C SER A 581 11.48 -1.78 23.89
N LEU A 582 10.22 -2.24 23.98
CA LEU A 582 9.20 -1.68 24.85
C LEU A 582 8.99 -2.51 26.14
N LEU A 583 9.49 -3.74 26.17
CA LEU A 583 9.56 -4.65 27.32
C LEU A 583 11.01 -4.82 27.79
#